data_af1953c9c32457b77662972a648a93df
#
_entry.id   af1953c9c32457b77662972a648a93df
#
_cell.length_a   1.000
_cell.length_b   1.000
_cell.length_c   1.000
_cell.angle_alpha   90.00
_cell.angle_beta   90.00
_cell.angle_gamma   90.00
#
_symmetry.space_group_name_H-M   'P 1'
#
loop_
_entity.id
_entity.type
_entity.pdbx_description
1 polymer ?
#
loop_
_entity_poly.entity_id
_entity_poly.type
_entity_poly.pdbx_seq_one_letter_code
_entity_poly.pdbx_strand_id
1 'polypeptide(L)'
;MKFMIKILITGGAGNVGGALARKLVENQKYFVVIADDLSTGSKDKLPSSKYTNWTFVYCDVNKYEEISQIMLVHQFDYVFHYAAVVGVSWTQENPIMVLNDIEGIKNILQLSKNSSVKRVFFSSSSEVYGEPVELPQNEDTT
;
A
#
# COMPACT_ATOMS: atom_id res chain seq x y z
N MET A 1 -27.13 12.06 -0.03
CA MET A 1 -26.31 10.92 0.41
C MET A 1 -24.85 11.32 0.31
N LYS A 2 -24.10 11.36 1.40
CA LYS A 2 -22.69 11.75 1.37
C LYS A 2 -21.89 10.52 0.99
N PHE A 3 -21.44 10.42 -0.25
CA PHE A 3 -20.63 9.28 -0.70
C PHE A 3 -19.29 9.30 0.03
N MET A 4 -18.97 8.22 0.75
CA MET A 4 -17.66 8.04 1.33
C MET A 4 -16.67 7.68 0.22
N ILE A 5 -15.51 8.30 0.23
CA ILE A 5 -14.40 7.97 -0.65
C ILE A 5 -13.72 6.72 -0.08
N LYS A 6 -13.64 5.66 -0.85
CA LYS A 6 -13.05 4.38 -0.44
C LYS A 6 -11.60 4.28 -0.88
N ILE A 7 -10.74 3.99 0.07
CA ILE A 7 -9.28 3.99 -0.12
C ILE A 7 -8.73 2.62 0.30
N LEU A 8 -7.96 2.00 -0.57
CA LEU A 8 -7.14 0.83 -0.24
C LEU A 8 -5.72 1.27 0.05
N ILE A 9 -5.13 0.75 1.12
CA ILE A 9 -3.71 0.87 1.43
C ILE A 9 -3.15 -0.53 1.58
N THR A 10 -2.32 -0.98 0.64
CA THR A 10 -1.56 -2.20 0.78
C THR A 10 -0.26 -1.92 1.53
N GLY A 11 0.25 -2.86 2.31
CA GLY A 11 1.37 -2.60 3.22
C GLY A 11 0.99 -1.62 4.35
N GLY A 12 -0.31 -1.57 4.67
CA GLY A 12 -0.84 -0.55 5.58
C GLY A 12 -0.60 -0.82 7.07
N ALA A 13 -0.02 -1.96 7.43
CA ALA A 13 0.52 -2.24 8.75
C ALA A 13 2.03 -1.93 8.85
N GLY A 14 2.64 -1.41 7.77
CA GLY A 14 4.01 -0.90 7.73
C GLY A 14 4.13 0.52 8.30
N ASN A 15 5.35 1.08 8.27
CA ASN A 15 5.62 2.43 8.79
C ASN A 15 4.89 3.51 7.99
N VAL A 16 5.07 3.53 6.67
CA VAL A 16 4.50 4.55 5.78
C VAL A 16 2.99 4.36 5.62
N GLY A 17 2.55 3.14 5.25
CA GLY A 17 1.14 2.83 5.06
C GLY A 17 0.32 3.03 6.33
N GLY A 18 0.82 2.59 7.49
CA GLY A 18 0.16 2.78 8.77
C GLY A 18 0.06 4.25 9.18
N ALA A 19 1.10 5.07 8.91
CA ALA A 19 1.05 6.50 9.16
C ALA A 19 -0.01 7.19 8.30
N LEU A 20 -0.06 6.84 7.00
CA LEU A 20 -1.10 7.35 6.10
C LEU A 20 -2.50 6.92 6.55
N ALA A 21 -2.68 5.64 6.89
CA ALA A 21 -3.96 5.12 7.36
C ALA A 21 -4.46 5.88 8.59
N ARG A 22 -3.61 6.06 9.61
CA ARG A 22 -3.96 6.82 10.81
C ARG A 22 -4.37 8.26 10.50
N LYS A 23 -3.73 8.90 9.52
CA LYS A 23 -4.09 10.26 9.13
C LYS A 23 -5.40 10.33 8.35
N LEU A 24 -5.64 9.41 7.46
CA LEU A 24 -6.86 9.40 6.64
C LEU A 24 -8.11 9.13 7.47
N VAL A 25 -8.06 8.25 8.47
CA VAL A 25 -9.25 7.92 9.28
C VAL A 25 -9.74 9.07 10.18
N GLU A 26 -8.92 10.11 10.39
CA GLU A 26 -9.35 11.32 11.08
C GLU A 26 -10.48 12.05 10.32
N ASN A 27 -10.58 11.82 9.02
CA ASN A 27 -11.62 12.42 8.18
C ASN A 27 -12.70 11.39 7.84
N GLN A 28 -13.91 11.59 8.38
CA GLN A 28 -15.06 10.71 8.19
C GLN A 28 -15.59 10.65 6.73
N LYS A 29 -15.03 11.44 5.81
CA LYS A 29 -15.32 11.31 4.37
C LYS A 29 -14.64 10.10 3.74
N TYR A 30 -13.62 9.53 4.38
CA TYR A 30 -12.87 8.39 3.89
C TYR A 30 -13.30 7.11 4.61
N PHE A 31 -13.35 6.02 3.87
CA PHE A 31 -13.36 4.66 4.40
C PHE A 31 -12.07 3.98 3.94
N VAL A 32 -11.26 3.55 4.89
CA VAL A 32 -9.91 3.02 4.63
C VAL A 32 -9.91 1.51 4.84
N VAL A 33 -9.55 0.77 3.79
CA VAL A 33 -9.25 -0.66 3.89
C VAL A 33 -7.74 -0.83 3.89
N ILE A 34 -7.23 -1.50 4.90
CA ILE A 34 -5.81 -1.78 5.08
C ILE A 34 -5.59 -3.25 4.76
N ALA A 35 -4.78 -3.54 3.74
CA ALA A 35 -4.40 -4.88 3.35
C ALA A 35 -2.90 -5.10 3.64
N ASP A 36 -2.57 -6.15 4.39
CA ASP A 36 -1.19 -6.44 4.81
C ASP A 36 -1.09 -7.91 5.22
N ASP A 37 0.00 -8.59 4.88
CA ASP A 37 0.26 -9.98 5.26
C ASP A 37 1.02 -10.10 6.58
N LEU A 38 1.37 -8.96 7.18
CA LEU A 38 2.13 -8.85 8.45
C LEU A 38 3.52 -9.51 8.41
N SER A 39 4.09 -9.72 7.22
CA SER A 39 5.45 -10.29 7.09
C SER A 39 6.50 -9.40 7.76
N THR A 40 6.36 -8.08 7.62
CA THR A 40 7.17 -7.05 8.30
C THR A 40 6.32 -6.00 9.01
N GLY A 41 5.01 -6.03 8.76
CA GLY A 41 4.02 -5.14 9.37
C GLY A 41 3.69 -5.51 10.83
N SER A 42 3.09 -4.57 11.56
CA SER A 42 2.59 -4.78 12.91
C SER A 42 1.21 -4.17 13.09
N LYS A 43 0.32 -4.91 13.78
CA LYS A 43 -1.01 -4.42 14.14
C LYS A 43 -0.98 -3.18 15.03
N ASP A 44 0.12 -2.93 15.75
CA ASP A 44 0.30 -1.73 16.58
C ASP A 44 0.37 -0.44 15.76
N LYS A 45 0.65 -0.55 14.45
CA LYS A 45 0.68 0.58 13.53
C LYS A 45 -0.68 0.92 12.92
N LEU A 46 -1.69 0.09 13.15
CA LEU A 46 -3.04 0.31 12.66
C LEU A 46 -3.71 1.51 13.35
N PRO A 47 -4.75 2.10 12.73
CA PRO A 47 -5.51 3.16 13.37
C PRO A 47 -6.18 2.70 14.67
N SER A 48 -6.42 3.66 15.57
CA SER A 48 -7.12 3.40 16.82
C SER A 48 -8.56 2.91 16.58
N SER A 49 -9.03 1.98 17.44
CA SER A 49 -10.39 1.46 17.43
C SER A 49 -11.48 2.52 17.71
N LYS A 50 -11.10 3.73 18.15
CA LYS A 50 -12.04 4.86 18.27
C LYS A 50 -12.61 5.31 16.93
N TYR A 51 -11.91 5.04 15.81
CA TYR A 51 -12.38 5.33 14.46
C TYR A 51 -13.12 4.12 13.91
N THR A 52 -14.28 4.34 13.29
CA THR A 52 -15.15 3.30 12.75
C THR A 52 -15.13 3.23 11.21
N ASN A 53 -14.38 4.11 10.58
CA ASN A 53 -14.29 4.28 9.12
C ASN A 53 -13.07 3.59 8.52
N TRP A 54 -12.65 2.48 9.09
CA TRP A 54 -11.57 1.65 8.56
C TRP A 54 -11.76 0.17 8.88
N THR A 55 -11.07 -0.68 8.14
CA THR A 55 -10.97 -2.11 8.42
C THR A 55 -9.61 -2.65 8.02
N PHE A 56 -9.18 -3.71 8.67
CA PHE A 56 -7.97 -4.47 8.33
C PHE A 56 -8.35 -5.80 7.69
N VAL A 57 -7.66 -6.16 6.61
CA VAL A 57 -7.79 -7.46 5.95
C VAL A 57 -6.40 -8.07 5.81
N TYR A 58 -6.21 -9.27 6.31
CA TYR A 58 -5.00 -10.03 6.06
C TYR A 58 -4.95 -10.42 4.58
N CYS A 59 -3.90 -10.04 3.87
CA CYS A 59 -3.81 -10.23 2.43
C CYS A 59 -2.36 -10.17 1.95
N ASP A 60 -1.94 -11.20 1.23
CA ASP A 60 -0.76 -11.17 0.39
C ASP A 60 -1.16 -10.64 -1.00
N VAL A 61 -0.71 -9.42 -1.34
CA VAL A 61 -1.05 -8.75 -2.60
C VAL A 61 -0.49 -9.46 -3.83
N ASN A 62 0.53 -10.30 -3.65
CA ASN A 62 1.12 -11.10 -4.72
C ASN A 62 0.19 -12.26 -5.14
N LYS A 63 -0.79 -12.61 -4.30
CA LYS A 63 -1.80 -13.61 -4.60
C LYS A 63 -3.05 -12.95 -5.17
N TYR A 64 -3.25 -13.14 -6.47
CA TYR A 64 -4.39 -12.56 -7.19
C TYR A 64 -5.74 -12.86 -6.53
N GLU A 65 -5.94 -14.10 -6.07
CA GLU A 65 -7.19 -14.55 -5.46
C GLU A 65 -7.51 -13.78 -4.17
N GLU A 66 -6.48 -13.42 -3.38
CA GLU A 66 -6.67 -12.69 -2.13
C GLU A 66 -7.02 -11.22 -2.41
N ILE A 67 -6.22 -10.53 -3.21
CA ILE A 67 -6.42 -9.11 -3.47
C ILE A 67 -7.64 -8.83 -4.35
N SER A 68 -7.98 -9.72 -5.29
CA SER A 68 -9.13 -9.54 -6.15
C SER A 68 -10.45 -9.52 -5.38
N GLN A 69 -10.61 -10.34 -4.36
CA GLN A 69 -11.79 -10.33 -3.50
C GLN A 69 -11.97 -8.98 -2.80
N ILE A 70 -10.89 -8.43 -2.26
CA ILE A 70 -10.91 -7.11 -1.59
C ILE A 70 -11.31 -6.01 -2.58
N MET A 71 -10.70 -6.01 -3.76
CA MET A 71 -10.96 -5.00 -4.80
C MET A 71 -12.40 -5.05 -5.30
N LEU A 72 -12.95 -6.25 -5.51
CA LEU A 72 -14.32 -6.45 -5.99
C LEU A 72 -15.38 -6.06 -4.95
N VAL A 73 -15.17 -6.43 -3.69
CA VAL A 73 -16.14 -6.16 -2.60
C VAL A 73 -16.22 -4.68 -2.29
N HIS A 74 -15.10 -3.98 -2.24
CA HIS A 74 -15.07 -2.60 -1.74
C HIS A 74 -15.25 -1.53 -2.81
N GLN A 75 -14.85 -1.77 -4.07
CA GLN A 75 -14.92 -0.80 -5.17
C GLN A 75 -14.25 0.53 -4.80
N PHE A 76 -12.93 0.55 -4.78
CA PHE A 76 -12.13 1.69 -4.32
C PHE A 76 -12.11 2.86 -5.30
N ASP A 77 -12.02 4.08 -4.75
CA ASP A 77 -11.73 5.29 -5.50
C ASP A 77 -10.23 5.50 -5.70
N TYR A 78 -9.43 5.17 -4.67
CA TYR A 78 -7.96 5.34 -4.65
C TYR A 78 -7.28 4.12 -4.06
N VAL A 79 -6.12 3.79 -4.62
CA VAL A 79 -5.25 2.73 -4.10
C VAL A 79 -3.88 3.31 -3.83
N PHE A 80 -3.38 3.12 -2.61
CA PHE A 80 -1.99 3.36 -2.20
C PHE A 80 -1.29 2.02 -2.06
N HIS A 81 -0.41 1.72 -2.99
CA HIS A 81 0.31 0.45 -3.02
C HIS A 81 1.69 0.63 -2.38
N TYR A 82 1.78 0.24 -1.11
CA TYR A 82 2.99 0.34 -0.28
C TYR A 82 3.48 -1.03 0.23
N ALA A 83 2.76 -2.11 -0.09
CA ALA A 83 3.26 -3.45 0.12
C ALA A 83 4.48 -3.69 -0.78
N ALA A 84 5.59 -4.07 -0.20
CA ALA A 84 6.81 -4.41 -0.90
C ALA A 84 7.73 -5.23 0.01
N VAL A 85 8.58 -6.05 -0.60
CA VAL A 85 9.71 -6.67 0.10
C VAL A 85 10.77 -5.60 0.34
N VAL A 86 11.03 -5.30 1.62
CA VAL A 86 11.92 -4.20 2.02
C VAL A 86 13.02 -4.68 2.98
N GLY A 87 14.13 -3.93 2.98
CA GLY A 87 15.28 -4.18 3.83
C GLY A 87 16.46 -4.76 3.05
N VAL A 88 17.60 -4.04 3.02
CA VAL A 88 18.76 -4.35 2.20
C VAL A 88 19.25 -5.79 2.43
N SER A 89 19.52 -6.17 3.67
CA SER A 89 20.00 -7.52 3.99
C SER A 89 18.98 -8.58 3.57
N TRP A 90 17.70 -8.34 3.87
CA TRP A 90 16.64 -9.29 3.54
C TRP A 90 16.47 -9.49 2.04
N THR A 91 16.52 -8.43 1.24
CA THR A 91 16.42 -8.49 -0.23
C THR A 91 17.62 -9.21 -0.85
N GLN A 92 18.82 -9.03 -0.31
CA GLN A 92 20.02 -9.72 -0.77
C GLN A 92 19.98 -11.22 -0.48
N GLU A 93 19.44 -11.60 0.67
CA GLU A 93 19.33 -13.02 1.08
C GLU A 93 18.17 -13.74 0.37
N ASN A 94 17.15 -12.99 -0.10
CA ASN A 94 15.91 -13.55 -0.66
C ASN A 94 15.59 -12.99 -2.07
N PRO A 95 16.47 -13.10 -3.06
CA PRO A 95 16.29 -12.48 -4.38
C PRO A 95 15.05 -12.97 -5.13
N ILE A 96 14.64 -14.22 -4.93
CA ILE A 96 13.43 -14.76 -5.56
C ILE A 96 12.16 -14.10 -5.00
N MET A 97 12.13 -13.78 -3.70
CA MET A 97 11.00 -13.05 -3.12
C MET A 97 10.88 -11.65 -3.72
N VAL A 98 12.01 -10.97 -3.95
CA VAL A 98 12.03 -9.65 -4.59
C VAL A 98 11.47 -9.70 -6.02
N LEU A 99 11.81 -10.75 -6.79
CA LEU A 99 11.26 -10.94 -8.13
C LEU A 99 9.75 -11.23 -8.09
N ASN A 100 9.30 -12.03 -7.14
CA ASN A 100 7.89 -12.36 -6.99
C ASN A 100 7.04 -11.15 -6.53
N ASP A 101 7.65 -10.16 -5.89
CA ASP A 101 6.97 -8.95 -5.41
C ASP A 101 6.40 -8.08 -6.54
N ILE A 102 6.89 -8.27 -7.77
CA ILE A 102 6.33 -7.64 -8.98
C ILE A 102 4.86 -8.06 -9.22
N GLU A 103 4.47 -9.26 -8.79
CA GLU A 103 3.10 -9.72 -8.98
C GLU A 103 2.08 -8.82 -8.25
N GLY A 104 2.44 -8.28 -7.09
CA GLY A 104 1.58 -7.38 -6.32
C GLY A 104 1.16 -6.14 -7.12
N ILE A 105 2.12 -5.43 -7.70
CA ILE A 105 1.80 -4.23 -8.50
C ILE A 105 1.06 -4.60 -9.80
N LYS A 106 1.37 -5.73 -10.43
CA LYS A 106 0.63 -6.23 -11.61
C LYS A 106 -0.83 -6.47 -11.26
N ASN A 107 -1.10 -7.18 -10.15
CA ASN A 107 -2.45 -7.46 -9.67
C ASN A 107 -3.22 -6.16 -9.39
N ILE A 108 -2.61 -5.22 -8.67
CA ILE A 108 -3.22 -3.92 -8.36
C ILE A 108 -3.55 -3.14 -9.63
N LEU A 109 -2.64 -3.06 -10.60
CA LEU A 109 -2.88 -2.32 -11.84
C LEU A 109 -3.96 -2.97 -12.69
N GLN A 110 -3.93 -4.30 -12.83
CA GLN A 110 -4.93 -5.04 -13.61
C GLN A 110 -6.34 -4.90 -13.01
N LEU A 111 -6.45 -5.06 -11.69
CA LEU A 111 -7.73 -4.93 -10.99
C LEU A 111 -8.22 -3.48 -11.01
N SER A 112 -7.33 -2.51 -10.83
CA SER A 112 -7.69 -1.09 -10.87
C SER A 112 -8.18 -0.65 -12.25
N LYS A 113 -7.54 -1.14 -13.34
CA LYS A 113 -7.98 -0.89 -14.72
C LYS A 113 -9.40 -1.39 -14.98
N ASN A 114 -9.78 -2.51 -14.37
CA ASN A 114 -11.06 -3.18 -14.57
C ASN A 114 -12.13 -2.77 -13.53
N SER A 115 -11.87 -1.74 -12.75
CA SER A 115 -12.76 -1.25 -11.70
C SER A 115 -12.91 0.28 -11.75
N SER A 116 -13.58 0.85 -10.73
CA SER A 116 -13.82 2.31 -10.64
C SER A 116 -12.65 3.09 -10.05
N VAL A 117 -11.46 2.50 -9.89
CA VAL A 117 -10.31 3.17 -9.30
C VAL A 117 -9.90 4.37 -10.15
N LYS A 118 -9.89 5.55 -9.52
CA LYS A 118 -9.55 6.83 -10.18
C LYS A 118 -8.05 7.02 -10.30
N ARG A 119 -7.29 6.53 -9.28
CA ARG A 119 -5.83 6.66 -9.25
C ARG A 119 -5.19 5.61 -8.36
N VAL A 120 -4.07 5.09 -8.83
CA VAL A 120 -3.14 4.26 -8.05
C VAL A 120 -1.91 5.10 -7.73
N PHE A 121 -1.49 5.10 -6.46
CA PHE A 121 -0.23 5.67 -6.00
C PHE A 121 0.71 4.51 -5.67
N PHE A 122 1.87 4.53 -6.26
CA PHE A 122 2.91 3.53 -6.05
C PHE A 122 4.12 4.19 -5.37
N SER A 123 4.62 3.60 -4.30
CA SER A 123 5.87 4.06 -3.70
C SER A 123 7.06 3.53 -4.50
N SER A 124 7.85 4.44 -5.03
CA SER A 124 9.12 4.13 -5.63
C SER A 124 10.21 3.98 -4.56
N SER A 125 11.45 3.98 -4.94
CA SER A 125 12.61 3.86 -4.05
C SER A 125 13.54 5.07 -4.20
N SER A 126 14.21 5.46 -3.12
CA SER A 126 15.31 6.42 -3.18
C SER A 126 16.48 5.96 -4.06
N GLU A 127 16.60 4.66 -4.29
CA GLU A 127 17.64 4.07 -5.17
C GLU A 127 17.53 4.55 -6.63
N VAL A 128 16.38 5.10 -7.04
CA VAL A 128 16.22 5.69 -8.39
C VAL A 128 17.08 6.94 -8.60
N TYR A 129 17.52 7.59 -7.51
CA TYR A 129 18.40 8.75 -7.60
C TYR A 129 19.88 8.39 -7.79
N GLY A 130 20.28 7.12 -7.55
CA GLY A 130 21.67 6.67 -7.63
C GLY A 130 22.56 7.29 -6.56
N GLU A 131 23.85 7.46 -6.88
CA GLU A 131 24.80 8.10 -5.96
C GLU A 131 24.44 9.58 -5.77
N PRO A 132 24.41 10.08 -4.52
CA PRO A 132 24.01 11.45 -4.25
C PRO A 132 25.00 12.45 -4.80
N VAL A 133 24.53 13.39 -5.62
CA VAL A 133 25.30 14.54 -6.11
C VAL A 133 25.36 15.63 -5.01
N GLU A 134 24.27 15.75 -4.26
CA GLU A 134 24.16 16.65 -3.09
C GLU A 134 23.26 16.05 -2.01
N LEU A 135 23.33 16.58 -0.80
CA LEU A 135 22.49 16.20 0.33
C LEU A 135 21.76 17.43 0.89
N PRO A 136 20.45 17.38 1.12
CA PRO A 136 19.56 16.22 0.80
C PRO A 136 19.36 16.06 -0.70
N GLN A 137 19.16 14.80 -1.15
CA GLN A 137 18.79 14.50 -2.54
C GLN A 137 17.42 15.13 -2.87
N ASN A 138 17.27 15.59 -4.11
CA ASN A 138 16.02 16.13 -4.64
C ASN A 138 15.85 15.74 -6.11
N GLU A 139 14.67 15.99 -6.67
CA GLU A 139 14.30 15.56 -8.01
C GLU A 139 15.09 16.26 -9.12
N ASP A 140 15.72 17.38 -8.83
CA ASP A 140 16.46 18.21 -9.79
C ASP A 140 17.96 17.82 -9.88
N THR A 141 18.44 16.92 -8.99
CA THR A 141 19.86 16.56 -8.83
C THR A 141 20.16 15.10 -9.17
N THR A 142 19.36 14.48 -10.05
CA THR A 142 19.58 13.12 -10.56
C THR A 142 20.41 13.11 -11.85
#